data_7368b1e3289397cf90d4c15c02baeebe
#
_entry.id   7368b1e3289397cf90d4c15c02baeebe
#
_cell.length_a   1.000
_cell.length_b   1.000
_cell.length_c   1.000
_cell.angle_alpha   90.00
_cell.angle_beta   90.00
_cell.angle_gamma   90.00
#
_symmetry.space_group_name_H-M   'P 1'
#
loop_
_entity.id
_entity.type
_entity.pdbx_description
1 polymer ?
#
loop_
_entity_poly.entity_id
_entity_poly.type
_entity_poly.pdbx_seq_one_letter_code
_entity_poly.pdbx_strand_id
1 'polypeptide(L)'
;MGGLIQKPITLVGDGIENPWNAQTMLHAATMFNSPCRFRDRCGLSQSWMETVSADYPLPLISREELARDYAPIVAFDNLDEAESVYGFQLSRGPQPAVVVGNERRGLAKDIPLIAHHAVQIPMFSRRLNSLNVAAASAVALYYLSRGGGGKLQIRSQPNKRRPEILLMGAAHHVELGSSIRSAGAFGWGRLFVEDRQGVWFGCDRATIAEGRAAARRARNPIHVIPTMRDRRYAFAEACIITLKPIGAPLHQADLAQGPPQVIIIPDETAVELEREDWGRFARDVRFVHLSVPAQEFVYHYRLIATITLAEVARQVGQQARPGLIRPKRHEPLYDRALKLLSEKQGETVFLEELENY
;
A
#
# COMPACT_ATOMS: atom_id res chain seq x y z
N MET A 1 12.89 17.06 -26.72
CA MET A 1 11.76 16.12 -26.62
C MET A 1 10.85 16.65 -25.55
N GLY A 2 9.72 17.26 -25.92
CA GLY A 2 8.79 17.84 -24.96
C GLY A 2 8.06 16.77 -24.18
N GLY A 3 8.44 16.56 -22.92
CA GLY A 3 7.68 15.75 -22.00
C GLY A 3 6.29 16.37 -21.84
N LEU A 4 5.27 15.68 -22.29
CA LEU A 4 3.89 16.05 -22.04
C LEU A 4 3.69 16.09 -20.52
N ILE A 5 3.53 17.28 -19.98
CA ILE A 5 3.17 17.49 -18.57
C ILE A 5 1.82 16.78 -18.37
N GLN A 6 1.87 15.62 -17.78
CA GLN A 6 0.65 14.94 -17.36
C GLN A 6 0.06 15.73 -16.19
N LYS A 7 -1.23 16.07 -16.29
CA LYS A 7 -1.88 16.76 -15.17
C LYS A 7 -1.84 15.89 -13.92
N PRO A 8 -1.64 16.47 -12.73
CA PRO A 8 -1.62 15.71 -11.51
C PRO A 8 -2.97 15.02 -11.29
N ILE A 9 -2.92 13.77 -10.82
CA ILE A 9 -4.10 12.99 -10.48
C ILE A 9 -4.58 13.43 -9.11
N THR A 10 -5.85 13.78 -8.97
CA THR A 10 -6.41 14.07 -7.66
C THR A 10 -6.73 12.77 -6.93
N LEU A 11 -6.16 12.60 -5.74
CA LEU A 11 -6.52 11.53 -4.81
C LEU A 11 -7.79 11.92 -4.06
N VAL A 12 -8.78 11.03 -4.04
CA VAL A 12 -10.03 11.24 -3.29
C VAL A 12 -10.24 10.11 -2.30
N GLY A 13 -10.32 10.44 -1.01
CA GLY A 13 -10.72 9.51 0.05
C GLY A 13 -12.23 9.51 0.23
N ASP A 14 -12.90 8.38 -0.01
CA ASP A 14 -14.35 8.27 0.11
C ASP A 14 -14.75 7.65 1.45
N GLY A 15 -15.22 8.46 2.38
CA GLY A 15 -15.70 8.02 3.68
C GLY A 15 -14.62 7.47 4.60
N ILE A 16 -13.41 8.01 4.52
CA ILE A 16 -12.31 7.65 5.43
C ILE A 16 -12.74 7.92 6.88
N GLU A 17 -12.52 6.96 7.77
CA GLU A 17 -12.91 7.07 9.18
C GLU A 17 -11.76 7.54 10.09
N ASN A 18 -10.54 7.09 9.79
CA ASN A 18 -9.40 7.37 10.65
C ASN A 18 -8.64 8.63 10.19
N PRO A 19 -8.58 9.69 11.04
CA PRO A 19 -7.92 10.94 10.67
C PRO A 19 -6.41 10.78 10.42
N TRP A 20 -5.75 9.84 11.07
CA TRP A 20 -4.34 9.51 10.79
C TRP A 20 -4.13 8.87 9.42
N ASN A 21 -5.10 8.09 8.94
CA ASN A 21 -5.08 7.60 7.56
C ASN A 21 -5.28 8.75 6.58
N ALA A 22 -6.21 9.65 6.85
CA ALA A 22 -6.43 10.84 6.03
C ALA A 22 -5.17 11.71 5.95
N GLN A 23 -4.50 11.95 7.08
CA GLN A 23 -3.22 12.67 7.11
C GLN A 23 -2.16 11.96 6.25
N THR A 24 -2.01 10.66 6.41
CA THR A 24 -1.05 9.90 5.62
C THR A 24 -1.40 9.89 4.13
N MET A 25 -2.70 9.93 3.77
CA MET A 25 -3.14 10.09 2.37
C MET A 25 -2.76 11.47 1.81
N LEU A 26 -2.88 12.54 2.60
CA LEU A 26 -2.38 13.87 2.22
C LEU A 26 -0.88 13.83 1.95
N HIS A 27 -0.10 13.20 2.85
CA HIS A 27 1.34 13.04 2.67
C HIS A 27 1.69 12.17 1.45
N ALA A 28 0.94 11.08 1.21
CA ALA A 28 1.09 10.28 0.00
C ALA A 28 0.81 11.09 -1.27
N ALA A 29 -0.22 11.92 -1.26
CA ALA A 29 -0.55 12.80 -2.38
C ALA A 29 0.56 13.84 -2.61
N THR A 30 1.07 14.48 -1.55
CA THR A 30 2.21 15.41 -1.64
C THR A 30 3.44 14.74 -2.26
N MET A 31 3.76 13.51 -1.86
CA MET A 31 4.87 12.73 -2.40
C MET A 31 4.81 12.58 -3.93
N PHE A 32 3.60 12.56 -4.50
CA PHE A 32 3.36 12.46 -5.94
C PHE A 32 2.94 13.77 -6.62
N ASN A 33 3.09 14.92 -5.96
CA ASN A 33 2.61 16.23 -6.44
C ASN A 33 1.14 16.20 -6.87
N SER A 34 0.33 15.48 -6.13
CA SER A 34 -1.08 15.22 -6.40
C SER A 34 -1.96 15.98 -5.41
N PRO A 35 -3.04 16.64 -5.86
CA PRO A 35 -4.05 17.15 -4.94
C PRO A 35 -4.73 16.00 -4.18
N CYS A 36 -5.17 16.26 -2.94
CA CYS A 36 -5.96 15.31 -2.18
C CYS A 36 -7.27 15.97 -1.71
N ARG A 37 -8.38 15.23 -1.74
CA ARG A 37 -9.71 15.64 -1.30
C ARG A 37 -10.39 14.50 -0.55
N PHE A 38 -11.41 14.84 0.27
CA PHE A 38 -12.14 13.83 1.02
C PHE A 38 -13.64 14.03 0.87
N ARG A 39 -14.36 12.95 0.63
CA ARG A 39 -15.81 12.90 0.80
C ARG A 39 -16.09 12.48 2.24
N ASP A 40 -16.50 13.45 3.05
CA ASP A 40 -16.82 13.19 4.47
C ASP A 40 -18.20 12.56 4.60
N ARG A 41 -18.22 11.25 4.80
CA ARG A 41 -19.43 10.44 5.00
C ARG A 41 -19.52 9.84 6.39
N CYS A 42 -18.46 9.97 7.17
CA CYS A 42 -18.30 9.29 8.45
C CYS A 42 -17.91 10.22 9.59
N GLY A 43 -18.02 11.56 9.40
CA GLY A 43 -17.64 12.54 10.42
C GLY A 43 -16.13 12.74 10.53
N LEU A 44 -15.41 12.50 9.44
CA LEU A 44 -13.95 12.66 9.40
C LEU A 44 -13.52 14.09 9.74
N SER A 45 -14.27 15.11 9.28
CA SER A 45 -13.93 16.51 9.51
C SER A 45 -13.92 16.86 11.00
N GLN A 46 -14.87 16.33 11.76
CA GLN A 46 -14.90 16.52 13.21
C GLN A 46 -13.71 15.82 13.87
N SER A 47 -13.50 14.53 13.58
CA SER A 47 -12.39 13.77 14.13
C SER A 47 -11.03 14.36 13.73
N TRP A 48 -10.94 14.95 12.54
CA TRP A 48 -9.73 15.64 12.07
C TRP A 48 -9.41 16.86 12.94
N MET A 49 -10.38 17.74 13.18
CA MET A 49 -10.19 18.93 13.99
C MET A 49 -9.80 18.58 15.44
N GLU A 50 -10.38 17.52 15.97
CA GLU A 50 -10.10 17.08 17.34
C GLU A 50 -8.73 16.39 17.51
N THR A 51 -8.20 15.75 16.45
CA THR A 51 -7.09 14.81 16.59
C THR A 51 -5.82 15.24 15.87
N VAL A 52 -5.96 15.88 14.70
CA VAL A 52 -4.82 16.20 13.82
C VAL A 52 -4.54 17.70 13.77
N SER A 53 -5.52 18.51 13.41
CA SER A 53 -5.35 19.97 13.34
C SER A 53 -6.69 20.70 13.36
N ALA A 54 -6.81 21.65 14.27
CA ALA A 54 -7.91 22.60 14.29
C ALA A 54 -7.72 23.75 13.29
N ASP A 55 -6.47 24.10 12.97
CA ASP A 55 -6.15 25.28 12.16
C ASP A 55 -6.18 25.00 10.65
N TYR A 56 -6.04 23.74 10.26
CA TYR A 56 -6.01 23.36 8.84
C TYR A 56 -7.21 22.47 8.52
N PRO A 57 -8.28 23.03 7.93
CA PRO A 57 -9.47 22.25 7.58
C PRO A 57 -9.16 21.18 6.55
N LEU A 58 -9.82 20.05 6.69
CA LEU A 58 -9.72 18.97 5.74
C LEU A 58 -10.24 19.42 4.36
N PRO A 59 -9.51 19.19 3.26
CA PRO A 59 -9.97 19.57 1.92
C PRO A 59 -11.10 18.64 1.47
N LEU A 60 -12.33 19.14 1.50
CA LEU A 60 -13.54 18.38 1.19
C LEU A 60 -13.93 18.48 -0.29
N ILE A 61 -14.72 17.51 -0.73
CA ILE A 61 -15.38 17.45 -2.03
C ILE A 61 -16.73 16.73 -1.91
N SER A 62 -17.76 17.24 -2.56
CA SER A 62 -19.03 16.55 -2.71
C SER A 62 -19.01 15.54 -3.86
N ARG A 63 -20.01 14.66 -3.91
CA ARG A 63 -20.17 13.74 -5.05
C ARG A 63 -20.46 14.50 -6.35
N GLU A 64 -21.26 15.52 -6.26
CA GLU A 64 -21.70 16.37 -7.38
C GLU A 64 -20.52 17.11 -7.99
N GLU A 65 -19.65 17.69 -7.15
CA GLU A 65 -18.40 18.33 -7.59
C GLU A 65 -17.46 17.29 -8.22
N LEU A 66 -17.29 16.11 -7.60
CA LEU A 66 -16.47 15.04 -8.14
C LEU A 66 -16.95 14.62 -9.54
N ALA A 67 -18.26 14.42 -9.72
CA ALA A 67 -18.83 14.00 -11.00
C ALA A 67 -18.78 15.09 -12.08
N ARG A 68 -18.88 16.36 -11.67
CA ARG A 68 -18.89 17.51 -12.59
C ARG A 68 -17.49 17.91 -13.04
N ASP A 69 -16.53 17.96 -12.10
CA ASP A 69 -15.27 18.64 -12.29
C ASP A 69 -14.12 17.68 -12.66
N TYR A 70 -14.33 16.37 -12.51
CA TYR A 70 -13.26 15.37 -12.72
C TYR A 70 -13.60 14.36 -13.81
N ALA A 71 -12.63 14.16 -14.71
CA ALA A 71 -12.67 13.12 -15.74
C ALA A 71 -11.24 12.80 -16.22
N PRO A 72 -10.84 11.52 -16.35
CA PRO A 72 -11.60 10.34 -15.88
C PRO A 72 -11.58 10.17 -14.36
N ILE A 73 -12.63 9.54 -13.83
CA ILE A 73 -12.71 9.09 -12.45
C ILE A 73 -12.38 7.59 -12.41
N VAL A 74 -11.42 7.21 -11.60
CA VAL A 74 -10.99 5.82 -11.37
C VAL A 74 -11.49 5.37 -10.00
N ALA A 75 -12.39 4.40 -9.97
CA ALA A 75 -12.76 3.67 -8.76
C ALA A 75 -11.65 2.67 -8.42
N PHE A 76 -10.96 2.88 -7.30
CA PHE A 76 -9.80 2.08 -6.92
C PHE A 76 -10.13 1.18 -5.73
N ASP A 77 -10.57 -0.02 -6.03
CA ASP A 77 -10.96 -1.03 -5.05
C ASP A 77 -10.99 -2.42 -5.70
N ASN A 78 -11.11 -3.47 -4.90
CA ASN A 78 -11.32 -4.84 -5.38
C ASN A 78 -12.77 -5.01 -5.87
N LEU A 79 -13.07 -4.47 -7.05
CA LEU A 79 -14.38 -4.59 -7.69
C LEU A 79 -14.38 -5.73 -8.71
N ASP A 80 -15.58 -6.27 -8.96
CA ASP A 80 -15.78 -7.20 -10.07
C ASP A 80 -15.36 -6.51 -11.37
N GLU A 81 -14.60 -7.19 -12.22
CA GLU A 81 -14.11 -6.68 -13.50
C GLU A 81 -13.10 -5.53 -13.43
N ALA A 82 -12.59 -5.20 -12.22
CA ALA A 82 -11.57 -4.17 -12.11
C ALA A 82 -10.26 -4.56 -12.80
N GLU A 83 -9.71 -3.62 -13.55
CA GLU A 83 -8.43 -3.78 -14.23
C GLU A 83 -7.26 -3.78 -13.22
N SER A 84 -6.19 -4.48 -13.57
CA SER A 84 -4.97 -4.43 -12.76
C SER A 84 -4.27 -3.08 -12.90
N VAL A 85 -3.94 -2.45 -11.78
CA VAL A 85 -3.15 -1.20 -11.76
C VAL A 85 -1.81 -1.33 -12.46
N TYR A 86 -1.25 -2.53 -12.53
CA TYR A 86 0.05 -2.78 -13.15
C TYR A 86 0.08 -2.61 -14.67
N GLY A 87 -1.06 -2.78 -15.32
CA GLY A 87 -1.18 -2.63 -16.77
C GLY A 87 -2.12 -1.50 -17.19
N PHE A 88 -2.79 -0.90 -16.22
CA PHE A 88 -3.77 0.14 -16.50
C PHE A 88 -3.09 1.42 -16.99
N GLN A 89 -3.64 1.99 -18.04
CA GLN A 89 -3.21 3.26 -18.59
C GLN A 89 -4.32 4.28 -18.44
N LEU A 90 -4.06 5.27 -17.61
CA LEU A 90 -5.01 6.35 -17.41
C LEU A 90 -5.19 7.13 -18.72
N SER A 91 -6.41 7.16 -19.24
CA SER A 91 -6.74 7.96 -20.41
C SER A 91 -6.53 9.45 -20.13
N ARG A 92 -6.16 10.21 -21.18
CA ARG A 92 -6.01 11.66 -21.05
C ARG A 92 -7.35 12.29 -20.75
N GLY A 93 -7.39 13.13 -19.74
CA GLY A 93 -8.59 13.86 -19.36
C GLY A 93 -8.24 15.22 -18.77
N PRO A 94 -9.21 16.11 -18.65
CA PRO A 94 -8.98 17.46 -18.18
C PRO A 94 -8.50 17.50 -16.72
N GLN A 95 -9.02 16.62 -15.87
CA GLN A 95 -8.69 16.56 -14.44
C GLN A 95 -8.97 15.16 -13.89
N PRO A 96 -8.00 14.23 -13.98
CA PRO A 96 -8.22 12.87 -13.52
C PRO A 96 -8.31 12.77 -11.98
N ALA A 97 -9.15 11.86 -11.50
CA ALA A 97 -9.25 11.54 -10.09
C ALA A 97 -9.17 10.02 -9.85
N VAL A 98 -8.53 9.63 -8.75
CA VAL A 98 -8.57 8.27 -8.22
C VAL A 98 -9.27 8.29 -6.88
N VAL A 99 -10.33 7.49 -6.76
CA VAL A 99 -11.16 7.40 -5.55
C VAL A 99 -10.84 6.11 -4.83
N VAL A 100 -10.41 6.21 -3.59
CA VAL A 100 -10.17 5.07 -2.68
C VAL A 100 -11.20 5.05 -1.58
N GLY A 101 -11.66 3.86 -1.23
CA GLY A 101 -12.78 3.69 -0.30
C GLY A 101 -12.37 3.68 1.16
N ASN A 102 -13.39 3.59 1.99
CA ASN A 102 -13.30 3.43 3.44
C ASN A 102 -12.49 2.19 3.83
N GLU A 103 -11.81 2.25 4.97
CA GLU A 103 -10.92 1.19 5.47
C GLU A 103 -11.64 -0.14 5.76
N ARG A 104 -12.93 -0.08 6.04
CA ARG A 104 -13.77 -1.24 6.41
C ARG A 104 -14.83 -1.56 5.37
N ARG A 105 -15.37 -0.54 4.71
CA ARG A 105 -16.57 -0.63 3.85
C ARG A 105 -16.24 -0.57 2.36
N GLY A 106 -14.99 -0.18 2.01
CA GLY A 106 -14.63 0.09 0.63
C GLY A 106 -15.31 1.33 0.05
N LEU A 107 -15.45 1.39 -1.25
CA LEU A 107 -16.08 2.48 -1.97
C LEU A 107 -17.60 2.54 -1.70
N ALA A 108 -18.14 3.75 -1.62
CA ALA A 108 -19.59 3.96 -1.59
C ALA A 108 -20.24 3.43 -2.87
N LYS A 109 -21.49 2.94 -2.74
CA LYS A 109 -22.25 2.35 -3.86
C LYS A 109 -22.48 3.33 -5.03
N ASP A 110 -22.43 4.62 -4.76
CA ASP A 110 -22.63 5.69 -5.75
C ASP A 110 -21.36 6.02 -6.54
N ILE A 111 -20.16 5.66 -6.05
CA ILE A 111 -18.91 5.91 -6.75
C ILE A 111 -18.77 5.08 -8.04
N PRO A 112 -19.02 3.76 -8.06
CA PRO A 112 -19.02 3.01 -9.31
C PRO A 112 -19.98 3.54 -10.38
N LEU A 113 -21.05 4.26 -9.99
CA LEU A 113 -22.01 4.84 -10.94
C LEU A 113 -21.47 6.07 -11.69
N ILE A 114 -20.46 6.73 -11.16
CA ILE A 114 -19.83 7.91 -11.77
C ILE A 114 -18.39 7.62 -12.24
N ALA A 115 -17.85 6.46 -11.91
CA ALA A 115 -16.50 6.07 -12.30
C ALA A 115 -16.45 5.69 -13.78
N HIS A 116 -15.38 6.10 -14.45
CA HIS A 116 -15.10 5.75 -15.84
C HIS A 116 -14.32 4.43 -15.94
N HIS A 117 -13.57 4.11 -14.90
CA HIS A 117 -12.74 2.91 -14.79
C HIS A 117 -12.81 2.33 -13.37
N ALA A 118 -12.71 1.01 -13.28
CA ALA A 118 -12.48 0.29 -12.05
C ALA A 118 -11.09 -0.34 -12.08
N VAL A 119 -10.25 -0.04 -11.09
CA VAL A 119 -8.86 -0.50 -11.04
C VAL A 119 -8.56 -1.06 -9.66
N GLN A 120 -7.79 -2.15 -9.62
CA GLN A 120 -7.41 -2.83 -8.38
C GLN A 120 -5.92 -3.11 -8.31
N ILE A 121 -5.41 -3.28 -7.08
CA ILE A 121 -4.09 -3.84 -6.85
C ILE A 121 -4.21 -5.36 -6.80
N PRO A 122 -3.60 -6.12 -7.74
CA PRO A 122 -3.60 -7.58 -7.66
C PRO A 122 -2.90 -8.06 -6.39
N MET A 123 -3.62 -8.79 -5.55
CA MET A 123 -3.10 -9.34 -4.30
C MET A 123 -3.18 -10.86 -4.31
N PHE A 124 -2.37 -11.50 -3.47
CA PHE A 124 -2.23 -12.95 -3.49
C PHE A 124 -3.35 -13.71 -2.78
N SER A 125 -3.85 -13.19 -1.68
CA SER A 125 -4.80 -13.91 -0.83
C SER A 125 -6.23 -13.84 -1.35
N ARG A 126 -6.99 -14.93 -1.19
CA ARG A 126 -8.37 -15.04 -1.65
C ARG A 126 -9.41 -14.49 -0.67
N ARG A 127 -9.06 -14.21 0.58
CA ARG A 127 -10.07 -13.98 1.62
C ARG A 127 -10.13 -12.57 2.19
N LEU A 128 -9.01 -11.92 2.41
CA LEU A 128 -8.97 -10.52 2.90
C LEU A 128 -7.73 -9.86 2.33
N ASN A 129 -7.88 -9.32 1.14
CA ASN A 129 -6.84 -8.60 0.44
C ASN A 129 -7.04 -7.12 0.71
N SER A 130 -6.61 -6.66 1.86
CA SER A 130 -6.68 -5.25 2.16
C SER A 130 -5.33 -4.73 2.59
N LEU A 131 -4.91 -3.67 1.94
CA LEU A 131 -3.83 -2.81 2.39
C LEU A 131 -4.38 -1.76 3.37
N ASN A 132 -3.49 -1.10 4.09
CA ASN A 132 -3.84 0.18 4.69
C ASN A 132 -4.24 1.14 3.56
N VAL A 133 -5.30 1.95 3.77
CA VAL A 133 -5.85 2.80 2.71
C VAL A 133 -4.84 3.83 2.19
N ALA A 134 -4.03 4.42 3.07
CA ALA A 134 -2.99 5.35 2.66
C ALA A 134 -1.88 4.65 1.87
N ALA A 135 -1.51 3.42 2.23
CA ALA A 135 -0.57 2.60 1.48
C ALA A 135 -1.12 2.20 0.11
N ALA A 136 -2.41 1.83 0.03
CA ALA A 136 -3.09 1.58 -1.25
C ALA A 136 -3.12 2.82 -2.14
N SER A 137 -3.39 4.00 -1.55
CA SER A 137 -3.35 5.29 -2.24
C SER A 137 -1.98 5.61 -2.83
N ALA A 138 -0.91 5.35 -2.07
CA ALA A 138 0.45 5.55 -2.55
C ALA A 138 0.79 4.62 -3.73
N VAL A 139 0.37 3.34 -3.68
CA VAL A 139 0.51 2.41 -4.81
C VAL A 139 -0.29 2.89 -6.02
N ALA A 140 -1.53 3.34 -5.82
CA ALA A 140 -2.36 3.89 -6.90
C ALA A 140 -1.65 5.08 -7.58
N LEU A 141 -1.22 6.07 -6.81
CA LEU A 141 -0.51 7.24 -7.33
C LEU A 141 0.80 6.85 -8.02
N TYR A 142 1.56 5.92 -7.45
CA TYR A 142 2.81 5.44 -8.04
C TYR A 142 2.64 4.88 -9.46
N TYR A 143 1.61 4.08 -9.70
CA TYR A 143 1.36 3.50 -11.02
C TYR A 143 0.62 4.45 -11.96
N LEU A 144 -0.39 5.15 -11.47
CA LEU A 144 -1.25 5.99 -12.30
C LEU A 144 -0.55 7.30 -12.73
N SER A 145 0.32 7.88 -11.89
CA SER A 145 1.04 9.12 -12.24
C SER A 145 2.13 8.92 -13.29
N ARG A 146 2.55 7.70 -13.56
CA ARG A 146 3.60 7.40 -14.55
C ARG A 146 3.15 7.44 -15.99
N GLY A 147 1.87 7.71 -16.23
CA GLY A 147 1.35 7.96 -17.57
C GLY A 147 1.67 6.88 -18.57
N GLY A 148 1.34 5.63 -18.26
CA GLY A 148 1.34 4.55 -19.25
C GLY A 148 2.67 4.37 -20.00
N GLY A 149 3.77 4.58 -19.34
CA GLY A 149 5.10 4.40 -19.90
C GLY A 149 5.39 2.94 -20.23
N GLY A 150 4.98 2.53 -21.41
CA GLY A 150 5.23 1.22 -21.99
C GLY A 150 4.40 0.11 -21.37
N LYS A 151 3.86 -0.76 -22.19
CA LYS A 151 3.28 -2.03 -21.74
C LYS A 151 4.33 -2.71 -20.85
N LEU A 152 4.13 -2.62 -19.55
CA LEU A 152 4.88 -3.42 -18.59
C LEU A 152 4.54 -4.86 -18.95
N GLN A 153 5.36 -5.47 -19.81
CA GLN A 153 5.20 -6.87 -20.15
C GLN A 153 5.42 -7.62 -18.82
N ILE A 154 4.29 -8.02 -18.24
CA ILE A 154 4.31 -9.00 -17.17
C ILE A 154 4.80 -10.28 -17.85
N ARG A 155 6.10 -10.48 -17.88
CA ARG A 155 6.67 -11.79 -18.21
C ARG A 155 6.36 -12.69 -17.04
N SER A 156 5.19 -13.31 -17.07
CA SER A 156 4.86 -14.39 -16.13
C SER A 156 5.81 -15.55 -16.38
N GLN A 157 6.81 -15.69 -15.54
CA GLN A 157 7.54 -16.95 -15.45
C GLN A 157 6.99 -17.71 -14.24
N PRO A 158 6.27 -18.80 -14.46
CA PRO A 158 5.50 -19.49 -13.42
C PRO A 158 6.31 -20.05 -12.24
N ASN A 159 7.63 -20.07 -12.31
CA ASN A 159 8.52 -20.68 -11.33
C ASN A 159 9.59 -19.73 -10.76
N LYS A 160 9.42 -18.43 -10.87
CA LYS A 160 10.39 -17.50 -10.27
C LYS A 160 10.36 -17.56 -8.75
N ARG A 161 11.51 -17.83 -8.16
CA ARG A 161 11.70 -17.76 -6.73
C ARG A 161 11.56 -16.30 -6.28
N ARG A 162 10.71 -16.06 -5.28
CA ARG A 162 10.56 -14.74 -4.70
C ARG A 162 11.83 -14.35 -3.95
N PRO A 163 12.27 -13.09 -4.05
CA PRO A 163 13.32 -12.61 -3.18
C PRO A 163 12.85 -12.62 -1.72
N GLU A 164 13.77 -12.76 -0.81
CA GLU A 164 13.51 -12.54 0.61
C GLU A 164 13.31 -11.03 0.83
N ILE A 165 12.52 -10.66 1.82
CA ILE A 165 12.30 -9.28 2.22
C ILE A 165 12.93 -9.06 3.60
N LEU A 166 13.69 -7.98 3.74
CA LEU A 166 14.17 -7.47 5.02
C LEU A 166 13.62 -6.05 5.22
N LEU A 167 12.82 -5.89 6.26
CA LEU A 167 12.39 -4.59 6.75
C LEU A 167 13.37 -4.13 7.82
N MET A 168 13.99 -2.96 7.65
CA MET A 168 15.10 -2.52 8.48
C MET A 168 14.83 -1.18 9.16
N GLY A 169 14.92 -1.17 10.48
CA GLY A 169 15.00 0.05 11.28
C GLY A 169 13.72 0.86 11.42
N ALA A 170 12.55 0.28 11.11
CA ALA A 170 11.27 0.98 11.25
C ALA A 170 11.11 1.62 12.64
N ALA A 171 10.82 2.92 12.66
CA ALA A 171 10.80 3.71 13.91
C ALA A 171 9.50 3.55 14.70
N HIS A 172 8.41 3.13 14.06
CA HIS A 172 7.09 3.05 14.69
C HIS A 172 6.38 1.73 14.39
N HIS A 173 5.67 1.19 15.39
CA HIS A 173 4.94 -0.08 15.28
C HIS A 173 3.87 -0.06 14.18
N VAL A 174 3.17 1.07 13.97
CA VAL A 174 2.16 1.22 12.91
C VAL A 174 2.81 1.13 11.53
N GLU A 175 3.98 1.76 11.33
CA GLU A 175 4.73 1.72 10.08
C GLU A 175 5.22 0.30 9.78
N LEU A 176 5.80 -0.37 10.77
CA LEU A 176 6.27 -1.76 10.62
C LEU A 176 5.11 -2.74 10.45
N GLY A 177 4.08 -2.64 11.28
CA GLY A 177 2.90 -3.52 11.21
C GLY A 177 2.16 -3.42 9.88
N SER A 178 2.00 -2.21 9.34
CA SER A 178 1.41 -1.99 8.01
C SER A 178 2.28 -2.57 6.89
N SER A 179 3.61 -2.46 6.99
CA SER A 179 4.54 -3.03 6.02
C SER A 179 4.51 -4.56 6.02
N ILE A 180 4.46 -5.18 7.21
CA ILE A 180 4.30 -6.63 7.38
C ILE A 180 2.96 -7.09 6.77
N ARG A 181 1.87 -6.36 7.04
CA ARG A 181 0.55 -6.64 6.43
C ARG A 181 0.62 -6.58 4.91
N SER A 182 1.29 -5.57 4.35
CA SER A 182 1.46 -5.42 2.91
C SER A 182 2.24 -6.59 2.31
N ALA A 183 3.32 -7.02 2.95
CA ALA A 183 4.07 -8.20 2.52
C ALA A 183 3.18 -9.45 2.47
N GLY A 184 2.32 -9.63 3.49
CA GLY A 184 1.34 -10.72 3.51
C GLY A 184 0.32 -10.63 2.38
N ALA A 185 -0.26 -9.45 2.15
CA ALA A 185 -1.22 -9.23 1.09
C ALA A 185 -0.63 -9.55 -0.30
N PHE A 186 0.66 -9.27 -0.48
CA PHE A 186 1.41 -9.62 -1.69
C PHE A 186 1.98 -11.06 -1.70
N GLY A 187 1.72 -11.86 -0.66
CA GLY A 187 1.96 -13.31 -0.64
C GLY A 187 3.31 -13.76 -0.13
N TRP A 188 4.01 -12.94 0.62
CA TRP A 188 5.15 -13.42 1.41
C TRP A 188 4.64 -14.15 2.64
N GLY A 189 5.07 -15.42 2.82
CA GLY A 189 4.76 -16.23 4.02
C GLY A 189 5.77 -16.00 5.15
N ARG A 190 6.88 -15.37 4.85
CA ARG A 190 7.92 -15.00 5.81
C ARG A 190 8.65 -13.74 5.36
N LEU A 191 9.21 -13.00 6.33
CA LEU A 191 10.09 -11.88 6.09
C LEU A 191 11.07 -11.70 7.26
N PHE A 192 12.14 -11.00 6.99
CA PHE A 192 13.13 -10.62 8.00
C PHE A 192 12.83 -9.22 8.51
N VAL A 193 13.08 -8.99 9.80
CA VAL A 193 12.97 -7.68 10.44
C VAL A 193 14.21 -7.40 11.26
N GLU A 194 14.88 -6.28 10.96
CA GLU A 194 15.89 -5.70 11.83
C GLU A 194 15.26 -4.60 12.67
N ASP A 195 14.88 -4.96 13.88
CA ASP A 195 14.12 -4.11 14.79
C ASP A 195 15.05 -3.30 15.69
N ARG A 196 15.65 -2.24 15.12
CA ARG A 196 16.64 -1.39 15.83
C ARG A 196 16.02 -0.59 16.98
N GLN A 197 14.75 -0.26 16.85
CA GLN A 197 14.03 0.56 17.80
C GLN A 197 13.23 -0.27 18.81
N GLY A 198 13.24 -1.59 18.69
CA GLY A 198 12.47 -2.47 19.56
C GLY A 198 10.95 -2.37 19.40
N VAL A 199 10.48 -1.87 18.25
CA VAL A 199 9.04 -1.66 18.03
C VAL A 199 8.25 -2.94 17.85
N TRP A 200 8.91 -4.02 17.48
CA TRP A 200 8.27 -5.33 17.29
C TRP A 200 8.67 -6.34 18.37
N PHE A 201 9.96 -6.56 18.54
CA PHE A 201 10.48 -7.58 19.46
C PHE A 201 10.70 -7.05 20.88
N GLY A 202 11.00 -5.75 21.05
CA GLY A 202 11.27 -5.10 22.33
C GLY A 202 10.05 -4.40 22.95
N CYS A 203 8.92 -4.35 22.25
CA CYS A 203 7.73 -3.66 22.73
C CYS A 203 6.95 -4.42 23.79
N ASP A 204 6.10 -3.68 24.48
CA ASP A 204 5.11 -4.26 25.37
C ASP A 204 4.11 -5.16 24.63
N ARG A 205 3.34 -5.93 25.43
CA ARG A 205 2.36 -6.89 24.88
C ARG A 205 1.29 -6.21 24.01
N ALA A 206 0.93 -4.96 24.30
CA ALA A 206 -0.08 -4.22 23.55
C ALA A 206 0.40 -3.91 22.13
N THR A 207 1.63 -3.40 21.98
CA THR A 207 2.23 -3.10 20.67
C THR A 207 2.42 -4.34 19.82
N ILE A 208 2.87 -5.44 20.43
CA ILE A 208 3.01 -6.73 19.74
C ILE A 208 1.63 -7.27 19.31
N ALA A 209 0.61 -7.13 20.16
CA ALA A 209 -0.74 -7.56 19.83
C ALA A 209 -1.32 -6.76 18.67
N GLU A 210 -1.10 -5.44 18.65
CA GLU A 210 -1.56 -4.55 17.57
C GLU A 210 -0.90 -4.88 16.22
N GLY A 211 0.44 -5.02 16.19
CA GLY A 211 1.15 -5.41 14.97
C GLY A 211 0.78 -6.82 14.48
N ARG A 212 0.60 -7.77 15.40
CA ARG A 212 0.12 -9.12 15.06
C ARG A 212 -1.33 -9.12 14.60
N ALA A 213 -2.19 -8.28 15.17
CA ALA A 213 -3.57 -8.13 14.71
C ALA A 213 -3.61 -7.63 13.26
N ALA A 214 -2.76 -6.67 12.90
CA ALA A 214 -2.65 -6.22 11.51
C ALA A 214 -2.25 -7.35 10.55
N ALA A 215 -1.29 -8.19 10.93
CA ALA A 215 -0.88 -9.36 10.15
C ALA A 215 -1.94 -10.46 10.13
N ARG A 216 -2.63 -10.72 11.25
CA ARG A 216 -3.70 -11.71 11.35
C ARG A 216 -4.96 -11.31 10.56
N ARG A 217 -5.32 -10.04 10.55
CA ARG A 217 -6.43 -9.51 9.76
C ARG A 217 -6.27 -9.82 8.28
N ALA A 218 -5.04 -9.87 7.79
CA ALA A 218 -4.76 -10.30 6.42
C ALA A 218 -4.89 -11.82 6.22
N ARG A 219 -5.20 -12.61 7.26
CA ARG A 219 -5.26 -14.10 7.26
C ARG A 219 -4.10 -14.76 6.52
N ASN A 220 -3.00 -14.10 6.47
CA ASN A 220 -1.76 -14.64 5.95
C ASN A 220 -0.78 -14.68 7.14
N PRO A 221 -0.62 -15.84 7.78
CA PRO A 221 0.32 -15.97 8.88
C PRO A 221 1.72 -15.73 8.32
N ILE A 222 2.21 -14.52 8.48
CA ILE A 222 3.58 -14.18 8.13
C ILE A 222 4.48 -14.58 9.28
N HIS A 223 5.48 -15.35 8.98
CA HIS A 223 6.54 -15.63 9.91
C HIS A 223 7.57 -14.49 9.89
N VAL A 224 7.63 -13.73 11.00
CA VAL A 224 8.58 -12.63 11.16
C VAL A 224 9.84 -13.17 11.81
N ILE A 225 10.96 -13.06 11.10
CA ILE A 225 12.27 -13.58 11.52
C ILE A 225 13.13 -12.41 11.96
N PRO A 226 13.60 -12.37 13.21
CA PRO A 226 14.51 -11.33 13.67
C PRO A 226 15.86 -11.43 12.99
N THR A 227 16.43 -10.28 12.66
CA THR A 227 17.83 -10.18 12.24
C THR A 227 18.64 -9.36 13.25
N MET A 228 19.91 -9.71 13.38
CA MET A 228 20.85 -9.07 14.30
C MET A 228 21.82 -8.19 13.52
N ARG A 229 22.12 -7.00 14.07
CA ARG A 229 23.00 -6.01 13.43
C ARG A 229 24.44 -6.50 13.27
N ASP A 230 24.90 -7.27 14.23
CA ASP A 230 26.26 -7.81 14.30
C ASP A 230 26.44 -9.14 13.54
N ARG A 231 25.35 -9.70 12.99
CA ARG A 231 25.38 -10.99 12.30
C ARG A 231 25.59 -10.80 10.81
N ARG A 232 26.44 -11.68 10.22
CA ARG A 232 26.58 -11.82 8.77
C ARG A 232 25.59 -12.81 8.19
N TYR A 233 25.07 -12.48 7.01
CA TYR A 233 24.13 -13.29 6.25
C TYR A 233 24.74 -13.70 4.91
N ALA A 234 24.32 -14.81 4.36
CA ALA A 234 24.91 -15.39 3.15
C ALA A 234 23.96 -15.29 1.95
N PHE A 235 23.37 -14.10 1.71
CA PHE A 235 22.68 -13.87 0.45
C PHE A 235 23.71 -13.68 -0.68
N ALA A 236 23.38 -14.16 -1.88
CA ALA A 236 24.25 -13.95 -3.01
C ALA A 236 24.25 -12.48 -3.46
N GLU A 237 23.06 -11.86 -3.44
CA GLU A 237 22.85 -10.48 -3.83
C GLU A 237 21.88 -9.79 -2.85
N ALA A 238 22.17 -8.55 -2.47
CA ALA A 238 21.28 -7.65 -1.76
C ALA A 238 20.91 -6.44 -2.61
N CYS A 239 19.61 -6.17 -2.69
CA CYS A 239 19.07 -4.99 -3.34
C CYS A 239 18.56 -4.03 -2.28
N ILE A 240 19.18 -2.85 -2.15
CA ILE A 240 18.82 -1.83 -1.17
C ILE A 240 17.88 -0.83 -1.82
N ILE A 241 16.71 -0.66 -1.23
CA ILE A 241 15.74 0.34 -1.70
C ILE A 241 16.03 1.68 -1.02
N THR A 242 16.04 2.74 -1.81
CA THR A 242 16.30 4.11 -1.31
C THR A 242 15.44 5.15 -2.03
N LEU A 243 15.26 6.30 -1.42
CA LEU A 243 14.68 7.50 -2.06
C LEU A 243 15.75 8.37 -2.75
N LYS A 244 17.03 8.17 -2.38
CA LYS A 244 18.14 8.87 -3.04
C LYS A 244 18.29 8.38 -4.48
N PRO A 245 18.58 9.23 -5.46
CA PRO A 245 18.68 8.85 -6.88
C PRO A 245 19.96 8.04 -7.17
N ILE A 246 20.12 6.93 -6.46
CA ILE A 246 21.27 6.01 -6.56
C ILE A 246 20.80 4.71 -7.19
N GLY A 247 21.51 4.23 -8.19
CA GLY A 247 21.18 3.00 -8.91
C GLY A 247 20.01 3.17 -9.89
N ALA A 248 19.42 2.07 -10.30
CA ALA A 248 18.32 2.07 -11.25
C ALA A 248 16.99 2.50 -10.60
N PRO A 249 16.08 3.16 -11.34
CA PRO A 249 14.72 3.39 -10.83
C PRO A 249 14.00 2.07 -10.55
N LEU A 250 13.21 2.02 -9.47
CA LEU A 250 12.51 0.82 -9.01
C LEU A 250 11.70 0.11 -10.11
N HIS A 251 11.03 0.86 -10.97
CA HIS A 251 10.21 0.31 -12.06
C HIS A 251 11.01 -0.24 -13.25
N GLN A 252 12.30 0.08 -13.33
CA GLN A 252 13.23 -0.40 -14.36
C GLN A 252 14.19 -1.46 -13.84
N ALA A 253 14.36 -1.52 -12.53
CA ALA A 253 15.24 -2.49 -11.88
C ALA A 253 14.67 -3.89 -11.99
N ASP A 254 15.51 -4.87 -12.32
CA ASP A 254 15.12 -6.28 -12.25
C ASP A 254 15.25 -6.78 -10.81
N LEU A 255 14.10 -6.99 -10.17
CA LEU A 255 13.99 -7.41 -8.77
C LEU A 255 13.64 -8.90 -8.62
N ALA A 256 13.36 -9.57 -9.73
CA ALA A 256 12.82 -10.92 -9.73
C ALA A 256 13.74 -11.96 -10.39
N GLN A 257 14.84 -11.54 -10.99
CA GLN A 257 15.77 -12.43 -11.69
C GLN A 257 17.07 -12.61 -10.88
N GLY A 258 17.53 -13.86 -10.80
CA GLY A 258 18.85 -14.16 -10.24
C GLY A 258 18.85 -15.19 -9.10
N PRO A 259 20.02 -15.38 -8.47
CA PRO A 259 20.21 -16.25 -7.32
C PRO A 259 19.40 -15.79 -6.10
N PRO A 260 19.46 -16.50 -4.97
CA PRO A 260 18.79 -16.08 -3.74
C PRO A 260 19.11 -14.63 -3.41
N GLN A 261 18.11 -13.77 -3.56
CA GLN A 261 18.20 -12.33 -3.44
C GLN A 261 17.42 -11.89 -2.21
N VAL A 262 17.97 -10.93 -1.50
CA VAL A 262 17.23 -10.19 -0.48
C VAL A 262 17.00 -8.77 -0.93
N ILE A 263 15.77 -8.29 -0.76
CA ILE A 263 15.42 -6.88 -0.93
C ILE A 263 15.34 -6.28 0.46
N ILE A 264 16.18 -5.30 0.70
CA ILE A 264 16.28 -4.59 1.97
C ILE A 264 15.58 -3.25 1.80
N ILE A 265 14.62 -2.99 2.66
CA ILE A 265 13.87 -1.75 2.71
C ILE A 265 14.22 -1.05 4.02
N PRO A 266 15.20 -0.13 4.03
CA PRO A 266 15.56 0.63 5.22
C PRO A 266 14.56 1.75 5.48
N ASP A 267 14.33 2.05 6.75
CA ASP A 267 13.70 3.30 7.17
C ASP A 267 14.78 4.40 7.16
N GLU A 268 14.79 5.23 6.13
CA GLU A 268 15.81 6.25 5.92
C GLU A 268 15.76 7.38 6.96
N THR A 269 14.76 7.41 7.83
CA THR A 269 14.73 8.32 8.98
C THR A 269 15.54 7.78 10.16
N ALA A 270 15.78 6.48 10.21
CA ALA A 270 16.48 5.78 11.29
C ALA A 270 17.75 5.04 10.85
N VAL A 271 17.96 4.90 9.55
CA VAL A 271 19.09 4.17 8.94
C VAL A 271 19.91 5.11 8.05
N GLU A 272 21.13 5.39 8.46
CA GLU A 272 22.07 6.17 7.65
C GLU A 272 22.71 5.27 6.60
N LEU A 273 22.27 5.37 5.34
CA LEU A 273 22.65 4.46 4.26
C LEU A 273 24.17 4.38 4.03
N GLU A 274 24.87 5.50 4.19
CA GLU A 274 26.30 5.61 3.94
C GLU A 274 27.17 5.00 5.05
N ARG A 275 26.58 4.81 6.23
CA ARG A 275 27.27 4.25 7.41
C ARG A 275 26.97 2.78 7.65
N GLU A 276 26.06 2.22 6.84
CA GLU A 276 25.64 0.84 7.03
C GLU A 276 26.62 -0.14 6.35
N ASP A 277 27.01 -1.19 7.07
CA ASP A 277 27.76 -2.31 6.50
C ASP A 277 26.82 -3.23 5.70
N TRP A 278 26.57 -2.88 4.44
CA TRP A 278 25.75 -3.69 3.55
C TRP A 278 26.40 -5.02 3.20
N GLY A 279 27.73 -5.11 3.27
CA GLY A 279 28.49 -6.34 3.01
C GLY A 279 28.19 -7.47 3.99
N ARG A 280 27.58 -7.17 5.14
CA ARG A 280 27.13 -8.20 6.07
C ARG A 280 25.95 -9.02 5.58
N PHE A 281 25.16 -8.49 4.64
CA PHE A 281 24.01 -9.20 4.08
C PHE A 281 24.36 -10.04 2.86
N ALA A 282 25.17 -9.52 1.95
CA ALA A 282 25.49 -10.19 0.71
C ALA A 282 26.87 -9.78 0.20
N ARG A 283 27.45 -10.64 -0.66
CA ARG A 283 28.69 -10.30 -1.36
C ARG A 283 28.45 -9.18 -2.38
N ASP A 284 27.36 -9.28 -3.14
CA ASP A 284 27.03 -8.34 -4.18
C ASP A 284 25.86 -7.44 -3.70
N VAL A 285 26.11 -6.13 -3.69
CA VAL A 285 25.17 -5.14 -3.19
C VAL A 285 24.86 -4.13 -4.27
N ARG A 286 23.58 -3.88 -4.52
CA ARG A 286 23.14 -2.81 -5.42
C ARG A 286 22.04 -1.97 -4.80
N PHE A 287 21.99 -0.72 -5.23
CA PHE A 287 20.92 0.21 -4.86
C PHE A 287 19.88 0.34 -5.97
N VAL A 288 18.65 0.52 -5.56
CA VAL A 288 17.52 0.79 -6.44
C VAL A 288 16.71 1.91 -5.80
N HIS A 289 16.40 2.94 -6.57
CA HIS A 289 15.70 4.07 -6.01
C HIS A 289 14.21 4.11 -6.38
N LEU A 290 13.39 4.44 -5.39
CA LEU A 290 12.00 4.79 -5.61
C LEU A 290 11.93 6.26 -6.03
N SER A 291 11.74 6.49 -7.33
CA SER A 291 11.58 7.84 -7.86
C SER A 291 10.23 8.42 -7.43
N VAL A 292 10.26 9.55 -6.74
CA VAL A 292 9.10 10.34 -6.38
C VAL A 292 9.23 11.74 -6.99
N PRO A 293 8.15 12.37 -7.47
CA PRO A 293 8.24 13.64 -8.15
C PRO A 293 8.41 14.83 -7.19
N ALA A 294 8.00 14.73 -5.93
CA ALA A 294 8.14 15.78 -4.95
C ALA A 294 9.59 15.89 -4.44
N GLN A 295 10.09 17.12 -4.28
CA GLN A 295 11.39 17.38 -3.66
C GLN A 295 11.30 17.32 -2.13
N GLU A 296 10.18 17.77 -1.59
CA GLU A 296 9.90 17.78 -0.16
C GLU A 296 8.57 17.10 0.13
N PHE A 297 8.56 16.16 1.06
CA PHE A 297 7.37 15.45 1.53
C PHE A 297 7.62 14.84 2.91
N VAL A 298 6.54 14.53 3.61
CA VAL A 298 6.63 13.80 4.88
C VAL A 298 6.86 12.32 4.59
N TYR A 299 7.97 11.81 5.10
CA TYR A 299 8.35 10.41 4.94
C TYR A 299 7.43 9.49 5.74
N HIS A 300 6.97 8.42 5.11
CA HIS A 300 6.27 7.31 5.74
C HIS A 300 6.84 5.98 5.27
N TYR A 301 7.49 5.27 6.15
CA TYR A 301 8.12 3.98 5.85
C TYR A 301 7.16 2.99 5.20
N ARG A 302 5.91 2.87 5.71
CA ARG A 302 4.89 1.96 5.17
C ARG A 302 4.50 2.24 3.72
N LEU A 303 4.59 3.50 3.27
CA LEU A 303 4.30 3.85 1.88
C LEU A 303 5.40 3.33 0.97
N ILE A 304 6.65 3.59 1.33
CA ILE A 304 7.83 3.13 0.60
C ILE A 304 7.87 1.60 0.52
N ALA A 305 7.69 0.95 1.67
CA ALA A 305 7.66 -0.50 1.77
C ALA A 305 6.53 -1.09 0.91
N THR A 306 5.32 -0.54 0.97
CA THR A 306 4.19 -1.08 0.22
C THR A 306 4.35 -0.90 -1.29
N ILE A 307 4.83 0.25 -1.76
CA ILE A 307 5.14 0.47 -3.19
C ILE A 307 6.20 -0.52 -3.66
N THR A 308 7.27 -0.69 -2.89
CA THR A 308 8.33 -1.64 -3.21
C THR A 308 7.81 -3.06 -3.30
N LEU A 309 7.05 -3.50 -2.31
CA LEU A 309 6.45 -4.84 -2.27
C LEU A 309 5.49 -5.06 -3.44
N ALA A 310 4.69 -4.06 -3.81
CA ALA A 310 3.80 -4.11 -4.97
C ALA A 310 4.60 -4.28 -6.28
N GLU A 311 5.70 -3.54 -6.43
CA GLU A 311 6.54 -3.63 -7.62
C GLU A 311 7.27 -4.98 -7.72
N VAL A 312 7.79 -5.49 -6.60
CA VAL A 312 8.40 -6.83 -6.56
C VAL A 312 7.34 -7.90 -6.88
N ALA A 313 6.15 -7.81 -6.30
CA ALA A 313 5.05 -8.73 -6.58
C ALA A 313 4.66 -8.73 -8.06
N ARG A 314 4.60 -7.55 -8.68
CA ARG A 314 4.37 -7.39 -10.12
C ARG A 314 5.43 -8.12 -10.94
N GLN A 315 6.71 -7.94 -10.62
CA GLN A 315 7.82 -8.52 -11.37
C GLN A 315 7.94 -10.02 -11.18
N VAL A 316 7.63 -10.54 -10.00
CA VAL A 316 7.60 -11.99 -9.73
C VAL A 316 6.48 -12.69 -10.50
N GLY A 317 5.57 -11.92 -11.12
CA GLY A 317 4.53 -12.46 -11.98
C GLY A 317 3.48 -13.22 -11.19
N GLN A 318 3.09 -12.70 -10.03
CA GLN A 318 1.86 -13.15 -9.39
C GLN A 318 0.66 -12.69 -10.21
N GLN A 319 0.45 -13.35 -11.32
CA GLN A 319 -0.89 -13.41 -11.85
C GLN A 319 -1.71 -14.21 -10.86
N ALA A 320 -2.63 -13.54 -10.23
CA ALA A 320 -3.83 -14.22 -9.84
C ALA A 320 -4.27 -15.06 -11.03
N ARG A 321 -4.38 -16.36 -10.85
CA ARG A 321 -4.82 -17.21 -11.95
C ARG A 321 -6.17 -16.67 -12.42
N PRO A 322 -6.35 -16.32 -13.71
CA PRO A 322 -7.63 -15.90 -14.22
C PRO A 322 -8.68 -16.92 -13.75
N GLY A 323 -9.75 -16.48 -13.15
CA GLY A 323 -10.79 -17.35 -12.57
C GLY A 323 -10.61 -17.77 -11.10
N LEU A 324 -9.47 -17.44 -10.45
CA LEU A 324 -9.26 -17.70 -9.03
C LEU A 324 -9.42 -16.46 -8.14
N ILE A 325 -9.36 -15.28 -8.72
CA ILE A 325 -9.84 -14.06 -8.11
C ILE A 325 -11.19 -13.78 -8.76
N ARG A 326 -12.22 -14.36 -8.25
CA ARG A 326 -13.49 -13.68 -8.24
C ARG A 326 -13.32 -12.61 -7.17
N PRO A 327 -13.33 -11.31 -7.51
CA PRO A 327 -13.58 -10.30 -6.50
C PRO A 327 -14.85 -10.77 -5.81
N LYS A 328 -14.77 -11.14 -4.54
CA LYS A 328 -16.00 -11.31 -3.79
C LYS A 328 -16.63 -9.94 -3.84
N ARG A 329 -17.90 -9.87 -4.28
CA ARG A 329 -18.71 -8.69 -4.01
C ARG A 329 -18.40 -8.30 -2.58
N HIS A 330 -17.73 -7.17 -2.41
CA HIS A 330 -17.61 -6.56 -1.12
C HIS A 330 -19.02 -6.10 -0.74
N GLU A 331 -19.81 -7.03 -0.18
CA GLU A 331 -20.72 -6.56 0.84
C GLU A 331 -19.81 -5.87 1.85
N PRO A 332 -19.98 -4.57 2.08
CA PRO A 332 -19.20 -3.88 3.09
C PRO A 332 -19.24 -4.73 4.35
N LEU A 333 -18.11 -4.93 5.02
CA LEU A 333 -18.04 -5.70 6.28
C LEU A 333 -19.14 -5.26 7.26
N TYR A 334 -19.51 -3.99 7.19
CA TYR A 334 -20.58 -3.40 7.97
C TYR A 334 -21.98 -3.91 7.57
N ASP A 335 -22.33 -3.97 6.28
CA ASP A 335 -23.63 -4.51 5.83
C ASP A 335 -23.73 -6.01 6.17
N ARG A 336 -22.61 -6.71 6.13
CA ARG A 336 -22.52 -8.11 6.54
C ARG A 336 -22.62 -8.27 8.07
N ALA A 337 -21.99 -7.38 8.83
CA ALA A 337 -22.14 -7.32 10.28
C ALA A 337 -23.57 -6.97 10.69
N LEU A 338 -24.20 -5.98 10.03
CA LEU A 338 -25.61 -5.64 10.24
C LEU A 338 -26.53 -6.80 9.88
N LYS A 339 -26.25 -7.52 8.80
CA LYS A 339 -27.01 -8.71 8.40
C LYS A 339 -26.86 -9.83 9.44
N LEU A 340 -25.64 -10.11 9.91
CA LEU A 340 -25.40 -11.07 10.97
C LEU A 340 -26.06 -10.68 12.29
N LEU A 341 -26.04 -9.39 12.64
CA LEU A 341 -26.74 -8.85 13.83
C LEU A 341 -28.26 -8.98 13.70
N SER A 342 -28.82 -8.74 12.52
CA SER A 342 -30.26 -8.89 12.27
C SER A 342 -30.71 -10.36 12.24
N GLU A 343 -29.85 -11.26 11.75
CA GLU A 343 -30.13 -12.71 11.69
C GLU A 343 -30.01 -13.39 13.07
N LYS A 344 -29.13 -12.90 13.95
CA LYS A 344 -28.93 -13.46 15.31
C LYS A 344 -29.83 -12.85 16.39
N GLN A 345 -30.85 -12.08 16.04
CA GLN A 345 -31.92 -11.60 16.94
C GLN A 345 -31.44 -11.27 18.36
N GLY A 346 -30.48 -10.35 18.53
CA GLY A 346 -30.08 -9.85 19.84
C GLY A 346 -28.97 -10.62 20.54
N GLU A 347 -28.40 -11.65 19.96
CA GLU A 347 -27.13 -12.17 20.44
C GLU A 347 -26.00 -11.19 20.17
N THR A 348 -25.20 -10.92 21.20
CA THR A 348 -24.04 -10.07 21.08
C THR A 348 -23.05 -10.78 20.15
N VAL A 349 -22.91 -10.28 18.92
CA VAL A 349 -21.88 -10.74 18.01
C VAL A 349 -20.56 -10.23 18.57
N PHE A 350 -19.76 -11.11 19.10
CA PHE A 350 -18.46 -10.76 19.64
C PHE A 350 -17.60 -10.17 18.51
N LEU A 351 -16.90 -9.11 18.82
CA LEU A 351 -15.93 -8.47 17.93
C LEU A 351 -14.95 -9.47 17.30
N GLU A 352 -14.67 -10.57 17.98
CA GLU A 352 -13.86 -11.69 17.49
C GLU A 352 -14.44 -12.38 16.24
N GLU A 353 -15.78 -12.49 16.11
CA GLU A 353 -16.40 -13.03 14.88
C GLU A 353 -16.34 -12.01 13.74
N LEU A 354 -16.41 -10.73 14.03
CA LEU A 354 -16.23 -9.65 13.05
C LEU A 354 -14.77 -9.45 12.64
N GLU A 355 -13.83 -9.76 13.52
CA GLU A 355 -12.39 -9.75 13.25
C GLU A 355 -11.95 -10.95 12.39
N ASN A 356 -12.76 -12.00 12.29
CA ASN A 356 -12.50 -13.19 11.48
C ASN A 356 -13.02 -13.06 10.04
N TYR A 357 -13.63 -11.94 9.67
CA TYR A 357 -14.07 -11.58 8.33
C TYR A 357 -13.27 -10.39 7.81
#